data_ba2a622d3fc9c67e5ff87fd178623281
#
_entry.id   ba2a622d3fc9c67e5ff87fd178623281
#
_cell.length_a   1.000
_cell.length_b   1.000
_cell.length_c   1.000
_cell.angle_alpha   90.00
_cell.angle_beta   90.00
_cell.angle_gamma   90.00
#
_symmetry.space_group_name_H-M   'P 1'
#
loop_
_entity.id
_entity.type
_entity.pdbx_description
1 polymer ?
#
loop_
_entity_poly.entity_id
_entity_poly.type
_entity_poly.pdbx_seq_one_letter_code
_entity_poly.pdbx_strand_id
1 'polypeptide(L)'
;MSRGLGDVYKRQLPAFHIYLIAHIFAIGCFAIIGSLLFALYNYQIFGYVFDMLRKTQLYEEHYVDPKGVTLTFPSCKRNIIHIYLESIENAYLAKASGGGQDVSYMPELDALANQNINFSHHNQIGGSLTLEGTQWTIASMVGQEAGIPLLVPFNSKSYNDKSNFFSGVYTLGEILEQHGYINEIMMGSDSNFGCTSNFYKQHGNYYISDYNTAVEEGRIAKDYFVFWGYEDKKLFEFAKADITKLAKSGKPFNMELVTIDTHTPDGYVCEDCQHKYKSQYANVIACQSKQVNNFINWCKSQPWYENTTIVITGDHNLSLIHISEPTR
;
A
#
# COMPACT_ATOMS: atom_id res chain seq x y z
N MET A 1 -83.16 22.48 -8.50
CA MET A 1 -82.29 21.83 -7.57
C MET A 1 -80.99 21.26 -8.32
N SER A 2 -80.10 22.14 -8.71
CA SER A 2 -78.85 21.64 -9.34
C SER A 2 -77.59 22.53 -9.03
N ARG A 3 -77.62 23.34 -7.97
CA ARG A 3 -76.51 24.21 -7.59
C ARG A 3 -75.52 23.60 -6.54
N GLY A 4 -75.83 22.43 -6.00
CA GLY A 4 -75.02 21.87 -4.87
C GLY A 4 -73.86 20.98 -5.29
N LEU A 5 -73.87 20.29 -6.42
CA LEU A 5 -72.87 19.34 -6.80
C LEU A 5 -71.59 19.98 -7.41
N GLY A 6 -71.71 21.10 -8.08
CA GLY A 6 -70.59 21.79 -8.73
C GLY A 6 -69.66 22.49 -7.70
N ASP A 7 -70.21 22.97 -6.57
CA ASP A 7 -69.41 23.64 -5.52
C ASP A 7 -68.67 22.67 -4.62
N VAL A 8 -69.18 21.44 -4.46
CA VAL A 8 -68.50 20.36 -3.74
C VAL A 8 -67.29 19.86 -4.56
N TYR A 9 -67.43 19.70 -5.84
CA TYR A 9 -66.31 19.30 -6.74
C TYR A 9 -65.22 20.35 -6.82
N LYS A 10 -65.57 21.64 -6.87
CA LYS A 10 -64.55 22.73 -6.89
C LYS A 10 -63.77 22.88 -5.57
N ARG A 11 -64.30 22.44 -4.46
CA ARG A 11 -63.60 22.45 -3.16
C ARG A 11 -62.75 21.18 -2.91
N GLN A 12 -63.12 20.04 -3.48
CA GLN A 12 -62.38 18.77 -3.32
C GLN A 12 -61.11 18.70 -4.18
N LEU A 13 -61.12 19.27 -5.40
CA LEU A 13 -59.93 19.28 -6.27
C LEU A 13 -58.71 19.99 -5.65
N PRO A 14 -58.82 21.19 -5.07
CA PRO A 14 -57.67 21.82 -4.39
C PRO A 14 -57.15 21.01 -3.20
N ALA A 15 -58.06 20.44 -2.39
CA ALA A 15 -57.65 19.60 -1.28
C ALA A 15 -56.92 18.35 -1.70
N PHE A 16 -57.41 17.67 -2.75
CA PHE A 16 -56.74 16.50 -3.33
C PHE A 16 -55.33 16.82 -3.82
N HIS A 17 -55.13 17.93 -4.52
CA HIS A 17 -53.81 18.34 -5.00
C HIS A 17 -52.87 18.66 -3.84
N ILE A 18 -53.33 19.30 -2.78
CA ILE A 18 -52.53 19.58 -1.59
C ILE A 18 -52.11 18.28 -0.90
N TYR A 19 -53.02 17.32 -0.74
CA TYR A 19 -52.67 16.01 -0.17
C TYR A 19 -51.66 15.25 -1.07
N LEU A 20 -51.83 15.25 -2.38
CA LEU A 20 -50.94 14.60 -3.32
C LEU A 20 -49.51 15.21 -3.24
N ILE A 21 -49.42 16.53 -3.25
CA ILE A 21 -48.13 17.26 -3.12
C ILE A 21 -47.48 16.93 -1.76
N ALA A 22 -48.23 16.92 -0.69
CA ALA A 22 -47.72 16.60 0.64
C ALA A 22 -47.18 15.16 0.71
N HIS A 23 -47.89 14.20 0.07
CA HIS A 23 -47.39 12.81 0.00
C HIS A 23 -46.13 12.66 -0.84
N ILE A 24 -46.07 13.30 -2.02
CA ILE A 24 -44.88 13.30 -2.87
C ILE A 24 -43.68 13.92 -2.12
N PHE A 25 -43.91 15.03 -1.42
CA PHE A 25 -42.86 15.65 -0.62
C PHE A 25 -42.40 14.75 0.54
N ALA A 26 -43.31 14.10 1.24
CA ALA A 26 -42.98 13.16 2.29
C ALA A 26 -42.16 11.96 1.78
N ILE A 27 -42.59 11.37 0.65
CA ILE A 27 -41.84 10.26 -0.01
C ILE A 27 -40.44 10.74 -0.42
N GLY A 28 -40.32 11.95 -0.98
CA GLY A 28 -39.03 12.55 -1.31
C GLY A 28 -38.11 12.70 -0.11
N CYS A 29 -38.67 13.23 1.01
CA CYS A 29 -37.91 13.35 2.26
C CYS A 29 -37.45 11.98 2.80
N PHE A 30 -38.33 10.97 2.81
CA PHE A 30 -37.97 9.62 3.22
C PHE A 30 -36.91 9.00 2.32
N ALA A 31 -36.98 9.21 1.01
CA ALA A 31 -35.98 8.72 0.07
C ALA A 31 -34.60 9.38 0.32
N ILE A 32 -34.57 10.70 0.56
CA ILE A 32 -33.34 11.43 0.86
C ILE A 32 -32.73 10.94 2.19
N ILE A 33 -33.55 10.84 3.24
CA ILE A 33 -33.09 10.37 4.55
C ILE A 33 -32.59 8.94 4.46
N GLY A 34 -33.33 8.07 3.76
CA GLY A 34 -32.94 6.68 3.56
C GLY A 34 -31.62 6.54 2.79
N SER A 35 -31.45 7.34 1.72
CA SER A 35 -30.20 7.37 0.96
C SER A 35 -29.02 7.90 1.79
N LEU A 36 -29.26 8.91 2.62
CA LEU A 36 -28.24 9.45 3.50
C LEU A 36 -27.81 8.42 4.57
N LEU A 37 -28.79 7.78 5.22
CA LEU A 37 -28.50 6.73 6.21
C LEU A 37 -27.79 5.54 5.58
N PHE A 38 -28.18 5.15 4.38
CA PHE A 38 -27.53 4.10 3.61
C PHE A 38 -26.07 4.49 3.30
N ALA A 39 -25.81 5.70 2.86
CA ALA A 39 -24.46 6.21 2.60
C ALA A 39 -23.63 6.23 3.89
N LEU A 40 -24.17 6.78 4.98
CA LEU A 40 -23.50 6.83 6.30
C LEU A 40 -23.12 5.43 6.80
N TYR A 41 -23.98 4.45 6.58
CA TYR A 41 -23.74 3.06 6.95
C TYR A 41 -22.67 2.42 6.06
N ASN A 42 -22.82 2.51 4.73
CA ASN A 42 -21.88 1.87 3.80
C ASN A 42 -20.46 2.45 3.87
N TYR A 43 -20.36 3.78 4.08
CA TYR A 43 -19.04 4.43 4.24
C TYR A 43 -18.54 4.38 5.69
N GLN A 44 -19.23 3.68 6.59
CA GLN A 44 -18.86 3.54 8.00
C GLN A 44 -18.54 4.86 8.72
N ILE A 45 -19.21 5.95 8.32
CA ILE A 45 -18.92 7.30 8.82
C ILE A 45 -19.10 7.39 10.34
N PHE A 46 -20.09 6.70 10.90
CA PHE A 46 -20.29 6.68 12.35
C PHE A 46 -19.13 5.97 13.07
N GLY A 47 -18.64 4.85 12.53
CA GLY A 47 -17.46 4.17 13.06
C GLY A 47 -16.24 5.09 13.03
N TYR A 48 -15.99 5.69 11.88
CA TYR A 48 -14.88 6.64 11.71
C TYR A 48 -14.93 7.82 12.70
N VAL A 49 -16.09 8.46 12.86
CA VAL A 49 -16.27 9.58 13.82
C VAL A 49 -16.09 9.10 15.25
N PHE A 50 -16.62 7.91 15.58
CA PHE A 50 -16.48 7.32 16.91
C PHE A 50 -15.01 7.03 17.22
N ASP A 51 -14.27 6.43 16.28
CA ASP A 51 -12.86 6.11 16.45
C ASP A 51 -11.99 7.37 16.53
N MET A 52 -12.31 8.42 15.77
CA MET A 52 -11.68 9.74 15.92
C MET A 52 -11.85 10.37 17.31
N LEU A 53 -13.01 10.15 17.92
CA LEU A 53 -13.32 10.71 19.26
C LEU A 53 -12.82 9.81 20.39
N ARG A 54 -12.53 8.55 20.10
CA ARG A 54 -12.04 7.59 21.09
C ARG A 54 -10.53 7.78 21.27
N LYS A 55 -10.12 8.07 22.48
CA LYS A 55 -8.69 8.00 22.83
C LYS A 55 -8.27 6.54 22.81
N THR A 56 -7.37 6.20 21.93
CA THR A 56 -6.73 4.88 21.94
C THR A 56 -5.69 4.85 23.07
N GLN A 57 -5.61 3.74 23.77
CA GLN A 57 -4.55 3.46 24.75
C GLN A 57 -3.50 2.50 24.15
N LEU A 58 -3.52 2.32 22.82
CA LEU A 58 -2.64 1.41 22.12
C LEU A 58 -1.17 1.68 22.42
N TYR A 59 -0.79 2.96 22.44
CA TYR A 59 0.59 3.36 22.68
C TYR A 59 1.01 3.15 24.15
N GLU A 60 0.13 3.48 25.08
CA GLU A 60 0.43 3.35 26.50
C GLU A 60 0.45 1.90 26.97
N GLU A 61 -0.38 1.04 26.39
CA GLU A 61 -0.57 -0.33 26.86
C GLU A 61 0.21 -1.36 26.05
N HIS A 62 0.45 -1.13 24.75
CA HIS A 62 0.96 -2.15 23.84
C HIS A 62 2.20 -1.74 23.04
N TYR A 63 2.48 -0.45 22.90
CA TYR A 63 3.65 -0.01 22.15
C TYR A 63 4.91 -0.13 23.00
N VAL A 64 5.89 -0.85 22.50
CA VAL A 64 7.21 -0.92 23.08
C VAL A 64 8.11 0.09 22.39
N ASP A 65 8.48 1.17 23.10
CA ASP A 65 9.39 2.18 22.54
C ASP A 65 10.75 1.55 22.23
N PRO A 66 11.18 1.46 20.97
CA PRO A 66 12.45 0.87 20.60
C PRO A 66 13.68 1.57 21.22
N LYS A 67 13.55 2.83 21.63
CA LYS A 67 14.61 3.58 22.33
C LYS A 67 14.94 2.98 23.69
N GLY A 68 14.00 2.29 24.30
CA GLY A 68 14.18 1.59 25.58
C GLY A 68 14.74 0.18 25.45
N VAL A 69 14.92 -0.34 24.22
CA VAL A 69 15.34 -1.72 23.97
C VAL A 69 16.85 -1.78 23.69
N THR A 70 17.55 -2.65 24.40
CA THR A 70 18.96 -2.92 24.09
C THR A 70 19.06 -3.85 22.89
N LEU A 71 19.62 -3.35 21.79
CA LEU A 71 19.85 -4.10 20.57
C LEU A 71 21.32 -4.57 20.52
N THR A 72 21.52 -5.83 20.22
CA THR A 72 22.84 -6.42 20.02
C THR A 72 23.07 -6.73 18.55
N PHE A 73 24.07 -6.08 17.97
CA PHE A 73 24.48 -6.33 16.59
C PHE A 73 25.66 -7.30 16.55
N PRO A 74 25.74 -8.19 15.56
CA PRO A 74 26.92 -9.01 15.34
C PRO A 74 28.12 -8.14 14.95
N SER A 75 29.33 -8.63 15.14
CA SER A 75 30.58 -7.94 14.75
C SER A 75 30.60 -7.65 13.25
N CYS A 76 30.11 -8.57 12.43
CA CYS A 76 29.86 -8.36 11.02
C CYS A 76 28.37 -8.11 10.82
N LYS A 77 27.99 -6.85 10.63
CA LYS A 77 26.62 -6.45 10.41
C LYS A 77 26.12 -6.88 9.03
N ARG A 78 24.94 -7.48 8.99
CA ARG A 78 24.33 -7.93 7.73
C ARG A 78 23.73 -6.75 6.97
N ASN A 79 23.87 -6.75 5.65
CA ASN A 79 23.11 -5.87 4.81
C ASN A 79 21.61 -6.26 4.83
N ILE A 80 20.75 -5.32 4.54
CA ILE A 80 19.31 -5.53 4.42
C ILE A 80 18.87 -5.07 3.03
N ILE A 81 18.05 -5.87 2.39
CA ILE A 81 17.30 -5.49 1.19
C ILE A 81 15.84 -5.80 1.50
N HIS A 82 15.00 -4.79 1.53
CA HIS A 82 13.56 -4.94 1.73
C HIS A 82 12.82 -4.60 0.43
N ILE A 83 12.01 -5.52 -0.06
CA ILE A 83 11.25 -5.35 -1.30
C ILE A 83 9.76 -5.29 -0.93
N TYR A 84 9.18 -4.11 -1.07
CA TYR A 84 7.74 -3.89 -0.97
C TYR A 84 7.10 -4.14 -2.34
N LEU A 85 6.26 -5.14 -2.42
CA LEU A 85 5.54 -5.51 -3.63
C LEU A 85 4.17 -4.82 -3.63
N GLU A 86 4.01 -3.86 -4.51
CA GLU A 86 2.77 -3.09 -4.66
C GLU A 86 1.56 -4.01 -4.87
N SER A 87 0.54 -3.88 -4.00
CA SER A 87 -0.74 -4.59 -4.06
C SER A 87 -0.64 -6.12 -4.17
N ILE A 88 0.46 -6.73 -3.73
CA ILE A 88 0.65 -8.18 -3.76
C ILE A 88 0.13 -8.80 -2.48
N GLU A 89 -0.76 -9.76 -2.65
CA GLU A 89 -1.41 -10.49 -1.56
C GLU A 89 -1.47 -12.00 -1.83
N ASN A 90 -1.63 -12.78 -0.75
CA ASN A 90 -1.67 -14.24 -0.85
C ASN A 90 -2.83 -14.78 -1.68
N ALA A 91 -3.91 -14.00 -1.89
CA ALA A 91 -5.04 -14.39 -2.74
C ALA A 91 -4.62 -14.76 -4.17
N TYR A 92 -3.47 -14.29 -4.65
CA TYR A 92 -2.94 -14.60 -5.97
C TYR A 92 -2.16 -15.92 -6.06
N LEU A 93 -1.85 -16.54 -4.92
CA LEU A 93 -1.28 -17.88 -4.85
C LEU A 93 -2.31 -18.95 -5.22
N ALA A 94 -1.82 -20.15 -5.53
CA ALA A 94 -2.69 -21.32 -5.68
C ALA A 94 -3.36 -21.70 -4.36
N LYS A 95 -4.57 -22.29 -4.42
CA LYS A 95 -5.27 -22.84 -3.25
C LYS A 95 -4.42 -23.83 -2.47
N ALA A 96 -3.62 -24.63 -3.17
CA ALA A 96 -2.69 -25.58 -2.56
C ALA A 96 -1.63 -24.89 -1.68
N SER A 97 -1.24 -23.66 -2.02
CA SER A 97 -0.27 -22.86 -1.27
C SER A 97 -0.92 -21.92 -0.25
N GLY A 98 -2.24 -21.93 -0.11
CA GLY A 98 -2.97 -21.06 0.81
C GLY A 98 -3.63 -19.84 0.15
N GLY A 99 -3.59 -19.74 -1.17
CA GLY A 99 -4.20 -18.65 -1.93
C GLY A 99 -5.64 -18.92 -2.39
N GLY A 100 -6.11 -18.08 -3.32
CA GLY A 100 -7.46 -18.13 -3.88
C GLY A 100 -7.56 -18.73 -5.28
N GLN A 101 -6.45 -18.94 -5.98
CA GLN A 101 -6.43 -19.29 -7.39
C GLN A 101 -6.33 -20.81 -7.59
N ASP A 102 -6.81 -21.33 -8.71
CA ASP A 102 -6.58 -22.73 -9.08
C ASP A 102 -5.12 -22.96 -9.48
N VAL A 103 -4.49 -21.95 -10.07
CA VAL A 103 -3.06 -21.91 -10.42
C VAL A 103 -2.48 -20.59 -9.93
N SER A 104 -1.33 -20.64 -9.28
CA SER A 104 -0.64 -19.44 -8.79
C SER A 104 -0.38 -18.45 -9.93
N TYR A 105 -0.73 -17.18 -9.73
CA TYR A 105 -0.33 -16.10 -10.64
C TYR A 105 1.12 -15.64 -10.40
N MET A 106 1.71 -16.02 -9.27
CA MET A 106 3.06 -15.64 -8.88
C MET A 106 3.92 -16.88 -8.49
N PRO A 107 4.13 -17.82 -9.45
CA PRO A 107 4.76 -19.12 -9.15
C PRO A 107 6.21 -19.01 -8.65
N GLU A 108 6.96 -17.99 -9.05
CA GLU A 108 8.34 -17.80 -8.59
C GLU A 108 8.36 -17.32 -7.12
N LEU A 109 7.46 -16.41 -6.73
CA LEU A 109 7.30 -15.98 -5.34
C LEU A 109 6.81 -17.12 -4.45
N ASP A 110 5.88 -17.94 -4.97
CA ASP A 110 5.42 -19.17 -4.30
C ASP A 110 6.61 -20.11 -4.02
N ALA A 111 7.45 -20.34 -5.02
CA ALA A 111 8.66 -21.17 -4.85
C ALA A 111 9.65 -20.55 -3.85
N LEU A 112 9.87 -19.24 -3.90
CA LEU A 112 10.73 -18.54 -2.93
C LEU A 112 10.21 -18.65 -1.51
N ALA A 113 8.92 -18.49 -1.29
CA ALA A 113 8.31 -18.61 0.04
C ALA A 113 8.43 -20.03 0.61
N ASN A 114 8.30 -21.06 -0.24
CA ASN A 114 8.44 -22.46 0.19
C ASN A 114 9.91 -22.88 0.45
N GLN A 115 10.89 -22.17 -0.11
CA GLN A 115 12.31 -22.47 0.05
C GLN A 115 13.00 -21.65 1.14
N ASN A 116 12.33 -20.65 1.70
CA ASN A 116 12.88 -19.71 2.66
C ASN A 116 11.99 -19.58 3.90
N ILE A 117 12.35 -18.65 4.79
CA ILE A 117 11.54 -18.36 5.98
C ILE A 117 10.23 -17.70 5.54
N ASN A 118 9.14 -18.29 5.94
CA ASN A 118 7.78 -17.82 5.68
C ASN A 118 7.04 -17.70 7.02
N PHE A 119 6.44 -16.54 7.28
CA PHE A 119 5.72 -16.29 8.51
C PHE A 119 4.25 -16.69 8.33
N SER A 120 3.87 -17.82 8.91
CA SER A 120 2.50 -18.37 8.83
C SER A 120 2.08 -18.96 10.15
N HIS A 121 0.77 -18.92 10.42
CA HIS A 121 0.16 -19.62 11.56
C HIS A 121 -0.25 -21.07 11.24
N HIS A 122 0.00 -21.55 10.03
CA HIS A 122 -0.35 -22.88 9.52
C HIS A 122 0.68 -23.36 8.49
N ASN A 123 0.44 -24.55 7.91
CA ASN A 123 1.40 -25.20 6.99
C ASN A 123 1.37 -24.66 5.55
N GLN A 124 0.71 -23.53 5.31
CA GLN A 124 0.65 -22.88 4.00
C GLN A 124 1.37 -21.53 4.06
N ILE A 125 1.59 -20.93 2.90
CA ILE A 125 2.19 -19.59 2.84
C ILE A 125 1.27 -18.61 3.56
N GLY A 126 1.86 -17.85 4.47
CA GLY A 126 1.18 -16.86 5.28
C GLY A 126 1.64 -15.46 4.97
N GLY A 127 1.44 -14.59 5.92
CA GLY A 127 1.82 -13.18 5.89
C GLY A 127 1.10 -12.40 6.98
N SER A 128 1.33 -11.11 7.03
CA SER A 128 0.62 -10.20 7.92
C SER A 128 -0.80 -9.93 7.39
N LEU A 129 -1.71 -9.69 8.32
CA LEU A 129 -3.03 -9.16 7.97
C LEU A 129 -2.94 -7.64 7.80
N THR A 130 -3.65 -7.13 6.80
CA THR A 130 -3.82 -5.69 6.64
C THR A 130 -4.65 -5.15 7.80
N LEU A 131 -4.14 -4.16 8.50
CA LEU A 131 -4.81 -3.48 9.61
C LEU A 131 -5.29 -2.11 9.14
N GLU A 132 -6.22 -1.51 9.89
CA GLU A 132 -6.57 -0.11 9.69
C GLU A 132 -5.32 0.77 9.88
N GLY A 133 -5.10 1.70 8.95
CA GLY A 133 -3.88 2.52 8.92
C GLY A 133 -2.65 1.83 8.33
N THR A 134 -2.82 0.69 7.60
CA THR A 134 -1.78 0.04 6.80
C THR A 134 -2.27 -0.34 5.39
N GLN A 135 -3.34 0.31 4.91
CA GLN A 135 -4.09 -0.11 3.73
C GLN A 135 -3.67 0.59 2.43
N TRP A 136 -2.62 1.39 2.46
CA TRP A 136 -2.02 2.04 1.29
C TRP A 136 -0.51 2.12 1.48
N THR A 137 0.22 2.30 0.40
CA THR A 137 1.68 2.12 0.34
C THR A 137 2.44 2.75 1.50
N ILE A 138 2.36 4.08 1.67
CA ILE A 138 3.11 4.75 2.76
C ILE A 138 2.64 4.31 4.15
N ALA A 139 1.36 4.02 4.33
CA ALA A 139 0.87 3.58 5.64
C ALA A 139 1.38 2.18 6.00
N SER A 140 1.44 1.28 5.04
CA SER A 140 2.06 -0.03 5.21
C SER A 140 3.55 0.09 5.51
N MET A 141 4.27 0.95 4.77
CA MET A 141 5.69 1.20 4.99
C MET A 141 5.95 1.75 6.41
N VAL A 142 5.14 2.74 6.86
CA VAL A 142 5.20 3.24 8.25
C VAL A 142 4.93 2.11 9.25
N GLY A 143 3.92 1.27 8.97
CA GLY A 143 3.60 0.12 9.83
C GLY A 143 4.77 -0.86 9.95
N GLN A 144 5.48 -1.13 8.88
CA GLN A 144 6.61 -2.06 8.85
C GLN A 144 7.90 -1.43 9.43
N GLU A 145 8.11 -0.13 9.23
CA GLU A 145 9.27 0.60 9.73
C GLU A 145 9.17 1.01 11.20
N ALA A 146 7.97 1.36 11.67
CA ALA A 146 7.76 1.92 13.00
C ALA A 146 6.93 1.02 13.93
N GLY A 147 6.35 -0.08 13.41
CA GLY A 147 5.51 -0.99 14.20
C GLY A 147 4.16 -0.41 14.62
N ILE A 148 3.70 0.68 14.00
CA ILE A 148 2.46 1.38 14.31
C ILE A 148 1.68 1.75 13.07
N PRO A 149 0.33 1.77 13.10
CA PRO A 149 -0.47 2.19 11.98
C PRO A 149 -0.36 3.71 11.73
N LEU A 150 -0.41 4.11 10.46
CA LEU A 150 -0.52 5.51 10.07
C LEU A 150 -1.99 5.90 9.98
N LEU A 151 -2.49 6.62 10.98
CA LEU A 151 -3.83 7.20 10.95
C LEU A 151 -3.71 8.68 10.62
N VAL A 152 -4.29 9.06 9.48
CA VAL A 152 -4.33 10.46 9.03
C VAL A 152 -5.70 11.03 9.35
N PRO A 153 -5.82 11.96 10.32
CA PRO A 153 -7.09 12.59 10.64
C PRO A 153 -7.64 13.34 9.42
N PHE A 154 -8.95 13.27 9.24
CA PHE A 154 -9.62 14.00 8.17
C PHE A 154 -9.28 15.50 8.26
N ASN A 155 -8.82 16.10 7.16
CA ASN A 155 -8.37 17.49 7.10
C ASN A 155 -7.12 17.80 7.96
N SER A 156 -6.24 16.82 8.18
CA SER A 156 -4.98 17.03 8.89
C SER A 156 -4.01 17.85 8.03
N LYS A 157 -3.63 19.02 8.55
CA LYS A 157 -2.55 19.83 7.95
C LYS A 157 -1.17 19.15 8.11
N SER A 158 -1.02 18.31 9.14
CA SER A 158 0.24 17.62 9.45
C SER A 158 0.66 16.62 8.37
N TYR A 159 -0.28 16.05 7.63
CA TYR A 159 0.04 15.17 6.50
C TYR A 159 0.74 15.89 5.34
N ASN A 160 0.45 17.19 5.19
CA ASN A 160 1.08 18.06 4.19
C ASN A 160 2.22 18.91 4.76
N ASP A 161 2.47 18.84 6.07
CA ASP A 161 3.56 19.55 6.72
C ASP A 161 4.86 18.79 6.49
N LYS A 162 5.60 19.25 5.49
CA LYS A 162 6.89 18.68 5.11
C LYS A 162 7.97 18.80 6.19
N SER A 163 7.78 19.66 7.20
CA SER A 163 8.80 19.91 8.21
C SER A 163 8.79 18.91 9.35
N ASN A 164 7.68 18.17 9.57
CA ASN A 164 7.51 17.36 10.78
C ASN A 164 6.51 16.21 10.57
N PHE A 165 6.87 15.26 9.71
CA PHE A 165 6.02 14.12 9.43
C PHE A 165 6.26 12.99 10.44
N PHE A 166 5.26 12.72 11.27
CA PHE A 166 5.22 11.59 12.20
C PHE A 166 6.36 11.56 13.23
N SER A 167 6.81 12.72 13.69
CA SER A 167 8.01 12.94 14.51
C SER A 167 8.05 12.22 15.86
N GLY A 168 6.94 11.67 16.32
CA GLY A 168 6.87 10.95 17.60
C GLY A 168 7.34 9.51 17.54
N VAL A 169 7.58 8.95 16.34
CA VAL A 169 7.97 7.55 16.18
C VAL A 169 9.48 7.38 16.08
N TYR A 170 9.92 6.14 16.30
CA TYR A 170 11.29 5.72 16.13
C TYR A 170 11.34 4.48 15.24
N THR A 171 12.03 4.59 14.13
CA THR A 171 11.93 3.63 13.02
C THR A 171 13.13 2.68 12.97
N LEU A 172 12.97 1.60 12.20
CA LEU A 172 14.07 0.71 11.83
C LEU A 172 15.20 1.50 11.15
N GLY A 173 14.85 2.41 10.23
CA GLY A 173 15.83 3.26 9.55
C GLY A 173 16.69 4.09 10.48
N GLU A 174 16.11 4.69 11.54
CA GLU A 174 16.87 5.44 12.57
C GLU A 174 17.78 4.51 13.38
N ILE A 175 17.29 3.32 13.73
CA ILE A 175 18.11 2.31 14.41
C ILE A 175 19.33 1.93 13.55
N LEU A 176 19.11 1.66 12.29
CA LEU A 176 20.17 1.24 11.36
C LEU A 176 21.18 2.37 11.12
N GLU A 177 20.72 3.61 10.91
CA GLU A 177 21.58 4.80 10.76
C GLU A 177 22.51 4.97 11.96
N GLN A 178 21.97 4.91 13.18
CA GLN A 178 22.76 5.02 14.42
C GLN A 178 23.80 3.91 14.57
N HIS A 179 23.57 2.78 13.92
CA HIS A 179 24.51 1.66 13.87
C HIS A 179 25.42 1.66 12.64
N GLY A 180 25.45 2.79 11.89
CA GLY A 180 26.39 3.03 10.80
C GLY A 180 26.01 2.41 9.46
N TYR A 181 24.74 2.06 9.26
CA TYR A 181 24.22 1.66 7.97
C TYR A 181 24.06 2.87 7.04
N ILE A 182 24.16 2.62 5.76
CA ILE A 182 23.73 3.56 4.72
C ILE A 182 22.31 3.15 4.33
N ASN A 183 21.36 4.05 4.53
CA ASN A 183 19.96 3.81 4.18
C ASN A 183 19.64 4.42 2.80
N GLU A 184 19.01 3.65 1.94
CA GLU A 184 18.51 4.10 0.64
C GLU A 184 17.13 3.49 0.39
N ILE A 185 16.22 4.30 -0.17
CA ILE A 185 14.93 3.84 -0.69
C ILE A 185 14.83 4.17 -2.17
N MET A 186 14.38 3.21 -2.97
CA MET A 186 14.20 3.36 -4.41
C MET A 186 12.78 3.00 -4.81
N MET A 187 12.17 3.88 -5.63
CA MET A 187 10.83 3.69 -6.18
C MET A 187 10.70 4.31 -7.57
N GLY A 188 9.87 3.72 -8.42
CA GLY A 188 9.65 4.25 -9.78
C GLY A 188 8.81 5.53 -9.82
N SER A 189 8.05 5.84 -8.76
CA SER A 189 7.15 6.99 -8.65
C SER A 189 7.80 8.22 -8.01
N ASP A 190 7.07 9.34 -8.02
CA ASP A 190 7.43 10.55 -7.27
C ASP A 190 7.21 10.34 -5.77
N SER A 191 8.28 10.35 -5.00
CA SER A 191 8.27 10.14 -3.54
C SER A 191 7.63 11.28 -2.73
N ASN A 192 7.31 12.41 -3.37
CA ASN A 192 6.52 13.45 -2.72
C ASN A 192 5.06 13.02 -2.53
N PHE A 193 4.59 12.06 -3.33
CA PHE A 193 3.26 11.47 -3.12
C PHE A 193 3.20 10.76 -1.77
N GLY A 194 2.12 10.99 -1.04
CA GLY A 194 1.92 10.40 0.27
C GLY A 194 2.94 10.82 1.35
N CYS A 195 3.76 11.85 1.10
CA CYS A 195 4.84 12.29 2.00
C CYS A 195 5.94 11.24 2.25
N THR A 196 6.10 10.28 1.36
CA THR A 196 7.08 9.20 1.49
C THR A 196 8.50 9.73 1.68
N SER A 197 8.94 10.68 0.83
CA SER A 197 10.27 11.29 0.96
C SER A 197 10.49 11.99 2.30
N ASN A 198 9.43 12.61 2.85
CA ASN A 198 9.53 13.28 4.15
C ASN A 198 9.74 12.28 5.29
N PHE A 199 8.97 11.19 5.27
CA PHE A 199 9.11 10.13 6.27
C PHE A 199 10.53 9.57 6.27
N TYR A 200 11.01 9.10 5.13
CA TYR A 200 12.31 8.45 5.04
C TYR A 200 13.51 9.38 5.27
N LYS A 201 13.43 10.66 4.86
CA LYS A 201 14.47 11.65 5.18
C LYS A 201 14.53 11.98 6.67
N GLN A 202 13.37 12.06 7.33
CA GLN A 202 13.28 12.41 8.75
C GLN A 202 13.58 11.22 9.67
N HIS A 203 13.30 10.00 9.22
CA HIS A 203 13.39 8.78 10.00
C HIS A 203 14.45 7.82 9.48
N GLY A 204 15.72 8.19 9.58
CA GLY A 204 16.85 7.35 9.19
C GLY A 204 17.70 7.90 8.06
N ASN A 205 17.48 9.18 7.68
CA ASN A 205 18.30 9.93 6.73
C ASN A 205 18.56 9.18 5.40
N TYR A 206 17.49 8.59 4.86
CA TYR A 206 17.59 7.81 3.63
C TYR A 206 17.96 8.69 2.43
N TYR A 207 18.81 8.15 1.57
CA TYR A 207 18.91 8.64 0.20
C TYR A 207 17.65 8.22 -0.56
N ILE A 208 17.02 9.19 -1.22
CA ILE A 208 15.78 8.96 -1.98
C ILE A 208 16.13 8.84 -3.47
N SER A 209 15.98 7.63 -4.00
CA SER A 209 16.16 7.32 -5.42
C SER A 209 14.78 7.10 -6.06
N ASP A 210 14.14 8.18 -6.48
CA ASP A 210 12.79 8.18 -7.03
C ASP A 210 12.77 8.59 -8.52
N TYR A 211 11.57 8.76 -9.08
CA TYR A 211 11.40 9.23 -10.45
C TYR A 211 12.17 10.55 -10.72
N ASN A 212 12.04 11.53 -9.82
CA ASN A 212 12.67 12.84 -10.00
C ASN A 212 14.20 12.71 -9.95
N THR A 213 14.72 11.96 -9.02
CA THR A 213 16.16 11.67 -8.91
C THR A 213 16.68 10.96 -10.16
N ALA A 214 15.93 10.00 -10.70
CA ALA A 214 16.32 9.27 -11.92
C ALA A 214 16.39 10.22 -13.14
N VAL A 215 15.51 11.21 -13.23
CA VAL A 215 15.57 12.26 -14.26
C VAL A 215 16.76 13.20 -14.03
N GLU A 216 16.97 13.66 -12.79
CA GLU A 216 18.05 14.57 -12.42
C GLU A 216 19.44 13.96 -12.66
N GLU A 217 19.59 12.69 -12.36
CA GLU A 217 20.83 11.93 -12.58
C GLU A 217 21.01 11.45 -14.04
N GLY A 218 20.03 11.69 -14.89
CA GLY A 218 20.08 11.28 -16.30
C GLY A 218 19.94 9.75 -16.50
N ARG A 219 19.41 9.02 -15.53
CA ARG A 219 19.13 7.58 -15.66
C ARG A 219 17.98 7.31 -16.64
N ILE A 220 17.04 8.27 -16.73
CA ILE A 220 15.93 8.26 -17.68
C ILE A 220 15.83 9.62 -18.38
N ALA A 221 15.24 9.66 -19.55
CA ALA A 221 14.96 10.92 -20.26
C ALA A 221 13.92 11.75 -19.50
N LYS A 222 13.97 13.08 -19.64
CA LYS A 222 13.06 14.00 -18.92
C LYS A 222 11.57 13.79 -19.24
N ASP A 223 11.28 13.28 -20.41
CA ASP A 223 9.95 12.98 -20.92
C ASP A 223 9.58 11.50 -20.76
N TYR A 224 10.45 10.70 -20.17
CA TYR A 224 10.16 9.29 -19.89
C TYR A 224 9.25 9.18 -18.66
N PHE A 225 8.00 8.86 -18.90
CA PHE A 225 7.01 8.64 -17.86
C PHE A 225 6.04 7.55 -18.33
N VAL A 226 6.02 6.44 -17.62
CA VAL A 226 5.08 5.35 -17.87
C VAL A 226 4.32 5.06 -16.58
N PHE A 227 3.01 4.91 -16.70
CA PHE A 227 2.12 4.61 -15.58
C PHE A 227 2.22 5.62 -14.41
N TRP A 228 3.09 5.37 -13.40
CA TRP A 228 3.30 6.24 -12.23
C TRP A 228 4.71 6.86 -12.16
N GLY A 229 5.53 6.64 -13.16
CA GLY A 229 6.91 7.09 -13.22
C GLY A 229 7.73 6.21 -14.14
N TYR A 230 8.68 5.40 -13.62
CA TYR A 230 9.35 4.35 -14.38
C TYR A 230 9.01 2.96 -13.82
N GLU A 231 8.97 1.97 -14.69
CA GLU A 231 8.50 0.60 -14.43
C GLU A 231 9.48 -0.24 -13.58
N ASP A 232 9.00 -1.34 -13.01
CA ASP A 232 9.76 -2.26 -12.15
C ASP A 232 11.00 -2.84 -12.82
N LYS A 233 11.01 -3.02 -14.13
CA LYS A 233 12.19 -3.45 -14.87
C LYS A 233 13.36 -2.50 -14.64
N LYS A 234 13.14 -1.18 -14.78
CA LYS A 234 14.15 -0.17 -14.50
C LYS A 234 14.46 -0.05 -13.02
N LEU A 235 13.46 -0.21 -12.15
CA LEU A 235 13.68 -0.23 -10.71
C LEU A 235 14.75 -1.27 -10.35
N PHE A 236 14.59 -2.52 -10.79
CA PHE A 236 15.56 -3.58 -10.51
C PHE A 236 16.90 -3.38 -11.21
N GLU A 237 16.92 -2.76 -12.39
CA GLU A 237 18.18 -2.41 -13.08
C GLU A 237 18.95 -1.34 -12.28
N PHE A 238 18.31 -0.29 -11.85
CA PHE A 238 18.93 0.78 -11.04
C PHE A 238 19.34 0.26 -9.66
N ALA A 239 18.49 -0.56 -9.03
CA ALA A 239 18.80 -1.18 -7.74
C ALA A 239 20.10 -2.03 -7.80
N LYS A 240 20.30 -2.79 -8.86
CA LYS A 240 21.56 -3.55 -9.05
C LYS A 240 22.77 -2.63 -9.09
N ALA A 241 22.67 -1.50 -9.78
CA ALA A 241 23.76 -0.53 -9.87
C ALA A 241 24.07 0.11 -8.50
N ASP A 242 23.02 0.54 -7.77
CA ASP A 242 23.20 1.24 -6.51
C ASP A 242 23.62 0.29 -5.38
N ILE A 243 23.04 -0.90 -5.27
CA ILE A 243 23.49 -1.92 -4.34
C ILE A 243 24.97 -2.30 -4.59
N THR A 244 25.40 -2.34 -5.86
CA THR A 244 26.83 -2.59 -6.17
C THR A 244 27.72 -1.48 -5.65
N LYS A 245 27.30 -0.22 -5.68
CA LYS A 245 28.02 0.92 -5.09
C LYS A 245 28.03 0.84 -3.57
N LEU A 246 26.85 0.58 -2.96
CA LEU A 246 26.72 0.43 -1.52
C LEU A 246 27.61 -0.68 -0.97
N ALA A 247 27.61 -1.84 -1.60
CA ALA A 247 28.46 -2.97 -1.20
C ALA A 247 29.96 -2.65 -1.27
N LYS A 248 30.38 -1.81 -2.22
CA LYS A 248 31.78 -1.35 -2.33
C LYS A 248 32.17 -0.32 -1.28
N SER A 249 31.22 0.31 -0.58
CA SER A 249 31.51 1.30 0.46
C SER A 249 32.18 0.72 1.69
N GLY A 250 32.13 -0.58 1.91
CA GLY A 250 32.62 -1.26 3.10
C GLY A 250 31.75 -1.06 4.35
N LYS A 251 30.63 -0.35 4.24
CA LYS A 251 29.64 -0.18 5.30
C LYS A 251 28.46 -1.11 5.08
N PRO A 252 27.77 -1.54 6.14
CA PRO A 252 26.50 -2.22 5.98
C PRO A 252 25.47 -1.25 5.37
N PHE A 253 24.58 -1.77 4.56
CA PHE A 253 23.54 -0.98 3.91
C PHE A 253 22.14 -1.54 4.17
N ASN A 254 21.17 -0.67 4.10
CA ASN A 254 19.73 -0.97 4.06
C ASN A 254 19.18 -0.36 2.79
N MET A 255 18.73 -1.20 1.86
CA MET A 255 18.11 -0.82 0.60
C MET A 255 16.64 -1.23 0.61
N GLU A 256 15.75 -0.27 0.46
CA GLU A 256 14.33 -0.52 0.30
C GLU A 256 13.91 -0.30 -1.14
N LEU A 257 13.20 -1.26 -1.70
CA LEU A 257 12.70 -1.23 -3.08
C LEU A 257 11.16 -1.26 -3.04
N VAL A 258 10.53 -0.31 -3.70
CA VAL A 258 9.07 -0.24 -3.80
C VAL A 258 8.68 -0.43 -5.25
N THR A 259 8.04 -1.56 -5.58
CA THR A 259 7.56 -1.84 -6.93
C THR A 259 6.28 -1.06 -7.23
N ILE A 260 5.92 -0.95 -8.50
CA ILE A 260 4.79 -0.13 -8.92
C ILE A 260 3.94 -0.73 -10.04
N ASP A 261 4.47 -1.66 -10.83
CA ASP A 261 3.78 -2.18 -12.02
C ASP A 261 2.44 -2.83 -11.69
N THR A 262 2.27 -3.36 -10.48
CA THR A 262 1.02 -3.97 -9.99
C THR A 262 0.04 -2.97 -9.36
N HIS A 263 0.27 -1.66 -9.46
CA HIS A 263 -0.68 -0.66 -8.97
C HIS A 263 -2.00 -0.70 -9.76
N THR A 264 -3.08 -0.47 -9.02
CA THR A 264 -4.47 -0.42 -9.57
C THR A 264 -4.62 0.67 -10.67
N PRO A 265 -5.58 0.55 -11.62
CA PRO A 265 -6.61 -0.50 -11.70
C PRO A 265 -6.16 -1.81 -12.37
N ASP A 266 -5.32 -1.79 -13.39
CA ASP A 266 -5.02 -2.95 -14.22
C ASP A 266 -3.52 -3.30 -14.27
N GLY A 267 -2.71 -2.54 -13.55
CA GLY A 267 -1.26 -2.65 -13.58
C GLY A 267 -0.65 -2.19 -14.91
N TYR A 268 0.67 -2.12 -14.93
CA TYR A 268 1.44 -1.75 -16.12
C TYR A 268 2.01 -2.98 -16.81
N VAL A 269 1.69 -3.14 -18.09
CA VAL A 269 2.22 -4.22 -18.93
C VAL A 269 3.53 -3.75 -19.55
N CYS A 270 4.65 -4.15 -18.96
CA CYS A 270 5.97 -3.88 -19.53
C CYS A 270 6.27 -4.83 -20.71
N GLU A 271 7.36 -4.60 -21.42
CA GLU A 271 7.77 -5.39 -22.59
C GLU A 271 8.08 -6.88 -22.28
N ASP A 272 8.41 -7.19 -21.02
CA ASP A 272 8.72 -8.56 -20.57
C ASP A 272 7.48 -9.34 -20.08
N CYS A 273 6.32 -8.68 -19.99
CA CYS A 273 5.09 -9.30 -19.55
C CYS A 273 4.55 -10.30 -20.60
N GLN A 274 4.31 -11.53 -20.15
CA GLN A 274 3.70 -12.56 -20.99
C GLN A 274 2.17 -12.49 -20.88
N HIS A 275 1.46 -12.71 -21.99
CA HIS A 275 0.00 -12.79 -22.03
C HIS A 275 -0.49 -14.22 -21.76
N LYS A 276 -0.20 -14.72 -20.55
CA LYS A 276 -0.54 -16.09 -20.14
C LYS A 276 -1.97 -16.23 -19.65
N TYR A 277 -2.49 -15.19 -19.02
CA TYR A 277 -3.82 -15.17 -18.41
C TYR A 277 -4.75 -14.23 -19.18
N LYS A 278 -6.08 -14.45 -19.04
CA LYS A 278 -7.09 -13.56 -19.65
C LYS A 278 -7.08 -12.17 -19.00
N SER A 279 -6.85 -12.11 -17.67
CA SER A 279 -6.75 -10.86 -16.94
C SER A 279 -5.40 -10.21 -17.19
N GLN A 280 -5.39 -8.93 -17.56
CA GLN A 280 -4.17 -8.13 -17.66
C GLN A 280 -3.45 -8.10 -16.32
N TYR A 281 -4.17 -7.85 -15.23
CA TYR A 281 -3.59 -7.76 -13.90
C TYR A 281 -2.88 -9.05 -13.49
N ALA A 282 -3.45 -10.22 -13.78
CA ALA A 282 -2.80 -11.52 -13.53
C ALA A 282 -1.49 -11.68 -14.33
N ASN A 283 -1.43 -11.13 -15.55
CA ASN A 283 -0.18 -11.16 -16.35
C ASN A 283 0.88 -10.23 -15.76
N VAL A 284 0.48 -9.07 -15.22
CA VAL A 284 1.38 -8.12 -14.54
C VAL A 284 1.93 -8.72 -13.25
N ILE A 285 1.08 -9.36 -12.43
CA ILE A 285 1.51 -10.10 -11.23
C ILE A 285 2.54 -11.19 -11.59
N ALA A 286 2.27 -11.95 -12.63
CA ALA A 286 3.20 -13.00 -13.08
C ALA A 286 4.53 -12.41 -13.58
N CYS A 287 4.48 -11.26 -14.23
CA CYS A 287 5.66 -10.54 -14.66
C CYS A 287 6.50 -10.08 -13.47
N GLN A 288 5.87 -9.46 -12.48
CA GLN A 288 6.53 -9.01 -11.26
C GLN A 288 7.15 -10.18 -10.49
N SER A 289 6.43 -11.30 -10.33
CA SER A 289 6.95 -12.52 -9.70
C SER A 289 8.26 -12.97 -10.35
N LYS A 290 8.31 -12.98 -11.69
CA LYS A 290 9.50 -13.33 -12.45
C LYS A 290 10.62 -12.30 -12.31
N GLN A 291 10.30 -11.01 -12.32
CA GLN A 291 11.29 -9.93 -12.17
C GLN A 291 11.96 -9.99 -10.78
N VAL A 292 11.16 -10.16 -9.71
CA VAL A 292 11.66 -10.34 -8.35
C VAL A 292 12.59 -11.56 -8.27
N ASN A 293 12.16 -12.70 -8.79
CA ASN A 293 12.99 -13.91 -8.79
C ASN A 293 14.32 -13.71 -9.55
N ASN A 294 14.28 -13.01 -10.68
CA ASN A 294 15.49 -12.67 -11.44
C ASN A 294 16.43 -11.76 -10.64
N PHE A 295 15.87 -10.79 -9.92
CA PHE A 295 16.64 -9.93 -9.02
C PHE A 295 17.26 -10.72 -7.86
N ILE A 296 16.51 -11.62 -7.22
CA ILE A 296 17.04 -12.49 -6.16
C ILE A 296 18.16 -13.40 -6.70
N ASN A 297 18.01 -13.97 -7.89
CA ASN A 297 19.05 -14.79 -8.50
C ASN A 297 20.31 -13.97 -8.82
N TRP A 298 20.16 -12.72 -9.23
CA TRP A 298 21.30 -11.81 -9.35
C TRP A 298 21.96 -11.54 -8.00
N CYS A 299 21.19 -11.27 -6.93
CA CYS A 299 21.73 -11.13 -5.58
C CYS A 299 22.54 -12.35 -5.16
N LYS A 300 22.02 -13.56 -5.40
CA LYS A 300 22.72 -14.82 -5.08
C LYS A 300 24.07 -14.97 -5.78
N SER A 301 24.28 -14.33 -6.90
CA SER A 301 25.56 -14.33 -7.61
C SER A 301 26.59 -13.32 -7.09
N GLN A 302 26.19 -12.47 -6.12
CA GLN A 302 27.06 -11.40 -5.64
C GLN A 302 27.90 -11.83 -4.42
N PRO A 303 29.13 -11.34 -4.27
CA PRO A 303 30.02 -11.74 -3.17
C PRO A 303 29.52 -11.31 -1.78
N TRP A 304 28.61 -10.34 -1.70
CA TRP A 304 28.02 -9.85 -0.46
C TRP A 304 26.75 -10.61 -0.04
N TYR A 305 26.23 -11.52 -0.88
CA TYR A 305 24.94 -12.19 -0.66
C TYR A 305 24.87 -12.93 0.67
N GLU A 306 25.89 -13.69 1.02
CA GLU A 306 25.93 -14.47 2.26
C GLU A 306 25.81 -13.60 3.51
N ASN A 307 26.21 -12.33 3.43
CA ASN A 307 26.07 -11.34 4.50
C ASN A 307 24.88 -10.39 4.30
N THR A 308 23.81 -10.86 3.63
CA THR A 308 22.64 -10.05 3.33
C THR A 308 21.36 -10.77 3.75
N THR A 309 20.46 -10.03 4.36
CA THR A 309 19.08 -10.47 4.62
C THR A 309 18.19 -9.82 3.59
N ILE A 310 17.38 -10.61 2.90
CA ILE A 310 16.40 -10.12 1.93
C ILE A 310 15.01 -10.39 2.51
N VAL A 311 14.21 -9.34 2.61
CA VAL A 311 12.81 -9.39 3.06
C VAL A 311 11.93 -9.04 1.87
N ILE A 312 10.89 -9.82 1.64
CA ILE A 312 9.91 -9.58 0.58
C ILE A 312 8.53 -9.54 1.23
N THR A 313 7.83 -8.44 1.07
CA THR A 313 6.49 -8.26 1.62
C THR A 313 5.56 -7.64 0.58
N GLY A 314 4.28 -7.99 0.58
CA GLY A 314 3.27 -7.12 -0.01
C GLY A 314 3.13 -5.84 0.83
N ASP A 315 2.86 -4.72 0.20
CA ASP A 315 2.63 -3.49 0.94
C ASP A 315 1.19 -3.45 1.50
N HIS A 316 0.18 -3.65 0.68
CA HIS A 316 -1.22 -3.73 1.09
C HIS A 316 -2.04 -4.59 0.11
N ASN A 317 -3.28 -4.89 0.48
CA ASN A 317 -4.20 -5.56 -0.42
C ASN A 317 -4.63 -4.65 -1.55
N LEU A 318 -4.98 -5.23 -2.69
CA LEU A 318 -5.60 -4.49 -3.78
C LEU A 318 -6.84 -3.74 -3.27
N SER A 319 -6.97 -2.47 -3.64
CA SER A 319 -8.08 -1.64 -3.17
C SER A 319 -9.45 -2.25 -3.51
N LEU A 320 -10.31 -2.38 -2.49
CA LEU A 320 -11.65 -2.99 -2.62
C LEU A 320 -12.55 -2.30 -3.66
N ILE A 321 -12.34 -1.03 -3.96
CA ILE A 321 -13.13 -0.31 -4.98
C ILE A 321 -12.83 -0.79 -6.40
N HIS A 322 -11.76 -1.56 -6.60
CA HIS A 322 -11.35 -2.12 -7.88
C HIS A 322 -11.56 -3.64 -7.97
N ILE A 323 -12.07 -4.29 -6.93
CA ILE A 323 -12.52 -5.68 -6.99
C ILE A 323 -13.87 -5.68 -7.70
N SER A 324 -13.86 -5.48 -9.03
CA SER A 324 -15.07 -5.58 -9.85
C SER A 324 -15.47 -7.02 -10.15
N GLU A 325 -14.63 -8.00 -9.82
CA GLU A 325 -14.97 -9.41 -9.93
C GLU A 325 -14.51 -10.19 -8.69
N PRO A 326 -15.43 -10.78 -7.94
CA PRO A 326 -15.05 -11.87 -7.07
C PRO A 326 -14.55 -12.99 -7.99
N THR A 327 -13.28 -13.30 -7.95
CA THR A 327 -12.76 -14.56 -8.46
C THR A 327 -13.40 -15.66 -7.63
N ARG A 328 -14.63 -16.05 -8.01
CA ARG A 328 -15.32 -17.23 -7.54
C ARG A 328 -15.01 -18.40 -8.44
#